data_60d581fa9a2f860f391b35f4e0fe7a53
#
_entry.id   60d581fa9a2f860f391b35f4e0fe7a53
#
_cell.length_a   1.000
_cell.length_b   1.000
_cell.length_c   1.000
_cell.angle_alpha   90.00
_cell.angle_beta   90.00
_cell.angle_gamma   90.00
#
_symmetry.space_group_name_H-M   'P 1'
#
loop_
_entity.id
_entity.type
_entity.pdbx_description
1 polymer ?
#
loop_
_entity_poly.entity_id
_entity_poly.type
_entity_poly.pdbx_seq_one_letter_code
_entity_poly.pdbx_strand_id
1 'polypeptide(L)'
;MSLEKRVVTRRAALTASGAALILGVSGCGSVSPINMKKKQRIWVALHGFKSVRHVKSTVKWVLKAGDKWDVRVTLADDPPYEDALKVIRNARSEVAQIIGSGKGGTELDFTISWRQAGTLIEWDYFVRDLEDQALKGVVSASGSAVEKISLHSDEIFILYRGADSYPEGLLLDPASDVVSMEGVKVTQTTTIGGAEFYIDYYGGDVDLRSVPLKEVLEAIDPDQREGATIRLQEKDVVTKEKNVQLKVAAFGEYDDELDADAAAATLKVVIGNKELQGVKLSVREKNNSVGDYVTFEMKDGDLAGDGYPEDKGETILEKLEG
;
A
#
# COMPACT_ATOMS: atom_id res chain seq x y z
N MET A 1 19.11 -47.82 36.55
CA MET A 1 18.29 -48.39 35.47
C MET A 1 17.28 -47.33 35.08
N SER A 2 17.66 -46.50 34.16
CA SER A 2 17.35 -46.51 32.71
C SER A 2 15.94 -46.05 32.43
N LEU A 3 15.80 -44.74 32.17
CA LEU A 3 14.67 -44.10 31.54
C LEU A 3 15.18 -43.18 30.42
N GLU A 4 15.92 -43.77 29.51
CA GLU A 4 16.17 -43.26 28.18
C GLU A 4 15.48 -44.19 27.19
N LYS A 5 14.43 -43.72 26.57
CA LYS A 5 13.86 -44.14 25.27
C LYS A 5 12.42 -43.66 25.17
N ARG A 6 12.19 -42.55 24.48
CA ARG A 6 10.98 -42.25 23.65
C ARG A 6 10.93 -40.79 23.20
N VAL A 7 11.89 -40.37 22.40
CA VAL A 7 11.82 -39.09 21.67
C VAL A 7 12.10 -39.27 20.16
N VAL A 8 11.80 -40.41 19.59
CA VAL A 8 12.08 -40.68 18.18
C VAL A 8 10.85 -41.22 17.45
N THR A 9 9.68 -40.67 17.62
CA THR A 9 8.53 -41.15 16.81
C THR A 9 7.54 -40.12 16.35
N ARG A 10 7.80 -38.82 16.51
CA ARG A 10 6.92 -37.81 15.93
C ARG A 10 7.33 -37.26 14.55
N ARG A 11 8.55 -37.54 14.10
CA ARG A 11 9.02 -37.10 12.76
C ARG A 11 8.68 -38.08 11.62
N ALA A 12 8.40 -39.33 11.91
CA ALA A 12 8.11 -40.35 10.89
C ALA A 12 6.62 -40.46 10.49
N ALA A 13 5.69 -39.93 11.30
CA ALA A 13 4.26 -40.04 11.02
C ALA A 13 3.71 -38.94 10.09
N LEU A 14 4.46 -37.85 9.90
CA LEU A 14 4.04 -36.73 9.02
C LEU A 14 4.41 -36.93 7.54
N THR A 15 5.26 -37.90 7.22
CA THR A 15 5.68 -38.17 5.84
C THR A 15 4.71 -39.01 5.03
N ALA A 16 3.78 -39.71 5.67
CA ALA A 16 2.82 -40.59 4.96
C ALA A 16 1.48 -39.93 4.61
N SER A 17 1.08 -38.85 5.30
CA SER A 17 -0.20 -38.17 5.07
C SER A 17 -0.13 -37.04 4.04
N GLY A 18 1.05 -36.60 3.65
CA GLY A 18 1.25 -35.47 2.72
C GLY A 18 1.16 -35.83 1.24
N ALA A 19 1.18 -37.13 0.90
CA ALA A 19 1.21 -37.54 -0.51
C ALA A 19 -0.15 -37.55 -1.22
N ALA A 20 -1.25 -37.48 -0.48
CA ALA A 20 -2.59 -37.63 -1.04
C ALA A 20 -3.31 -36.33 -1.41
N LEU A 21 -2.80 -35.15 -1.03
CA LEU A 21 -3.46 -33.85 -1.25
C LEU A 21 -2.99 -33.08 -2.50
N ILE A 22 -2.09 -33.66 -3.30
CA ILE A 22 -1.52 -32.97 -4.48
C ILE A 22 -2.32 -33.20 -5.77
N LEU A 23 -3.37 -34.01 -5.76
CA LEU A 23 -4.09 -34.41 -6.99
C LEU A 23 -5.24 -33.50 -7.43
N GLY A 24 -5.38 -32.32 -6.84
CA GLY A 24 -6.47 -31.40 -7.16
C GLY A 24 -6.07 -30.20 -8.01
N VAL A 25 -5.32 -30.35 -9.11
CA VAL A 25 -5.09 -29.26 -10.06
C VAL A 25 -5.35 -29.73 -11.49
N SER A 26 -6.58 -29.57 -11.90
CA SER A 26 -6.98 -29.58 -13.30
C SER A 26 -6.56 -28.28 -13.97
N GLY A 27 -5.39 -28.23 -14.57
CA GLY A 27 -4.91 -27.20 -15.48
C GLY A 27 -4.07 -27.86 -16.54
N CYS A 28 -4.55 -27.90 -17.77
CA CYS A 28 -3.88 -28.49 -18.93
C CYS A 28 -2.53 -27.83 -19.23
N GLY A 29 -1.51 -28.31 -18.60
CA GLY A 29 -0.11 -28.06 -18.93
C GLY A 29 0.68 -29.16 -18.22
N SER A 30 1.34 -30.03 -18.96
CA SER A 30 2.16 -31.12 -18.41
C SER A 30 3.28 -30.54 -17.55
N VAL A 31 3.04 -30.47 -16.24
CA VAL A 31 4.08 -30.06 -15.29
C VAL A 31 5.21 -31.11 -15.35
N SER A 32 6.41 -30.70 -15.71
CA SER A 32 7.54 -31.61 -15.82
C SER A 32 7.78 -32.34 -14.47
N PRO A 33 8.26 -33.60 -14.48
CA PRO A 33 8.61 -34.31 -13.24
C PRO A 33 9.60 -33.54 -12.35
N ILE A 34 10.45 -32.75 -12.97
CA ILE A 34 11.43 -31.88 -12.27
C ILE A 34 10.70 -30.79 -11.48
N ASN A 35 9.69 -30.14 -12.09
CA ASN A 35 8.92 -29.10 -11.43
C ASN A 35 8.04 -29.66 -10.31
N MET A 36 7.54 -30.89 -10.44
CA MET A 36 6.83 -31.59 -9.35
C MET A 36 7.75 -31.81 -8.14
N LYS A 37 8.99 -32.28 -8.34
CA LYS A 37 9.98 -32.45 -7.27
C LYS A 37 10.32 -31.09 -6.62
N LYS A 38 10.47 -30.02 -7.41
CA LYS A 38 10.71 -28.67 -6.88
C LYS A 38 9.54 -28.20 -6.03
N LYS A 39 8.27 -28.38 -6.48
CA LYS A 39 7.06 -28.05 -5.68
C LYS A 39 7.05 -28.77 -4.33
N GLN A 40 7.34 -30.07 -4.32
CA GLN A 40 7.41 -30.84 -3.08
C GLN A 40 8.50 -30.31 -2.13
N ARG A 41 9.70 -29.98 -2.65
CA ARG A 41 10.78 -29.41 -1.86
C ARG A 41 10.41 -28.04 -1.29
N ILE A 42 9.76 -27.16 -2.08
CA ILE A 42 9.25 -25.89 -1.63
C ILE A 42 8.27 -26.10 -0.47
N TRP A 43 7.31 -27.02 -0.64
CA TRP A 43 6.32 -27.31 0.38
C TRP A 43 6.98 -27.76 1.70
N VAL A 44 7.93 -28.68 1.64
CA VAL A 44 8.67 -29.19 2.82
C VAL A 44 9.48 -28.08 3.49
N ALA A 45 10.21 -27.28 2.72
CA ALA A 45 11.04 -26.20 3.24
C ALA A 45 10.19 -25.15 3.97
N LEU A 46 9.10 -24.70 3.35
CA LEU A 46 8.25 -23.65 3.91
C LEU A 46 7.42 -24.12 5.11
N HIS A 47 6.95 -25.37 5.15
CA HIS A 47 6.29 -25.94 6.33
C HIS A 47 7.27 -26.22 7.51
N GLY A 48 8.56 -26.04 7.30
CA GLY A 48 9.56 -25.99 8.39
C GLY A 48 9.44 -24.75 9.27
N PHE A 49 8.82 -23.68 8.81
CA PHE A 49 8.54 -22.49 9.61
C PHE A 49 7.27 -22.70 10.45
N LYS A 50 7.31 -22.37 11.74
CA LYS A 50 6.23 -22.67 12.68
C LYS A 50 4.89 -22.01 12.35
N SER A 51 4.92 -20.76 11.86
CA SER A 51 3.73 -19.96 11.59
C SER A 51 3.12 -20.23 10.21
N VAL A 52 3.77 -21.01 9.34
CA VAL A 52 3.23 -21.31 8.01
C VAL A 52 2.07 -22.29 8.10
N ARG A 53 0.92 -21.88 7.59
CA ARG A 53 -0.33 -22.66 7.55
C ARG A 53 -0.57 -23.26 6.19
N HIS A 54 -0.33 -22.48 5.13
CA HIS A 54 -0.61 -22.92 3.78
C HIS A 54 0.48 -22.47 2.82
N VAL A 55 0.79 -23.32 1.84
CA VAL A 55 1.73 -23.03 0.76
C VAL A 55 1.08 -23.42 -0.56
N LYS A 56 0.95 -22.45 -1.45
CA LYS A 56 0.52 -22.68 -2.84
C LYS A 56 1.67 -22.36 -3.77
N SER A 57 2.04 -23.26 -4.66
CA SER A 57 3.06 -23.01 -5.67
C SER A 57 2.54 -23.42 -7.05
N THR A 58 2.63 -22.49 -7.99
CA THR A 58 2.32 -22.71 -9.40
C THR A 58 3.54 -22.41 -10.25
N VAL A 59 3.62 -23.05 -11.40
CA VAL A 59 4.68 -22.78 -12.38
C VAL A 59 4.05 -22.73 -13.76
N LYS A 60 4.40 -21.69 -14.51
CA LYS A 60 4.01 -21.51 -15.92
C LYS A 60 5.27 -21.36 -16.75
N TRP A 61 5.30 -21.99 -17.90
CA TRP A 61 6.35 -21.71 -18.86
C TRP A 61 5.94 -20.50 -19.71
N VAL A 62 6.85 -19.53 -19.82
CA VAL A 62 6.65 -18.30 -20.58
C VAL A 62 7.67 -18.28 -21.71
N LEU A 63 7.20 -18.11 -22.94
CA LEU A 63 8.06 -18.04 -24.12
C LEU A 63 9.09 -16.91 -23.93
N LYS A 64 10.38 -17.21 -24.11
CA LYS A 64 11.55 -16.33 -23.90
C LYS A 64 11.90 -16.01 -22.44
N ALA A 65 11.02 -16.21 -21.46
CA ALA A 65 11.28 -15.95 -20.04
C ALA A 65 11.56 -17.21 -19.21
N GLY A 66 11.30 -18.41 -19.78
CA GLY A 66 11.49 -19.69 -19.07
C GLY A 66 10.37 -20.00 -18.06
N ASP A 67 10.72 -20.65 -16.95
CA ASP A 67 9.77 -21.02 -15.89
C ASP A 67 9.46 -19.81 -15.01
N LYS A 68 8.19 -19.36 -14.97
CA LYS A 68 7.69 -18.38 -14.03
C LYS A 68 6.99 -19.08 -12.87
N TRP A 69 7.55 -18.94 -11.66
CA TRP A 69 7.02 -19.49 -10.43
C TRP A 69 6.22 -18.43 -9.66
N ASP A 70 5.02 -18.78 -9.22
CA ASP A 70 4.21 -18.01 -8.28
C ASP A 70 4.09 -18.84 -7.00
N VAL A 71 4.65 -18.37 -5.91
CA VAL A 71 4.65 -19.03 -4.60
C VAL A 71 4.00 -18.12 -3.58
N ARG A 72 2.90 -18.59 -3.02
CA ARG A 72 2.14 -17.86 -2.00
C ARG A 72 2.19 -18.64 -0.69
N VAL A 73 2.58 -17.95 0.36
CA VAL A 73 2.69 -18.47 1.72
C VAL A 73 1.67 -17.79 2.60
N THR A 74 0.81 -18.57 3.25
CA THR A 74 -0.12 -18.02 4.24
C THR A 74 0.34 -18.43 5.64
N LEU A 75 0.53 -17.45 6.51
CA LEU A 75 0.84 -17.68 7.91
C LEU A 75 -0.45 -17.88 8.72
N ALA A 76 -0.29 -18.28 9.97
CA ALA A 76 -1.36 -18.23 10.95
C ALA A 76 -1.81 -16.78 11.15
N ASP A 77 -3.03 -16.57 11.59
CA ASP A 77 -3.47 -15.26 12.05
C ASP A 77 -2.72 -14.88 13.32
N ASP A 78 -2.40 -13.58 13.44
CA ASP A 78 -1.63 -13.03 14.55
C ASP A 78 -0.36 -13.84 14.89
N PRO A 79 0.52 -14.08 13.89
CA PRO A 79 1.70 -14.90 14.13
C PRO A 79 2.63 -14.20 15.13
N PRO A 80 3.36 -14.96 15.98
CA PRO A 80 4.41 -14.36 16.80
C PRO A 80 5.38 -13.55 15.94
N TYR A 81 5.75 -12.35 16.39
CA TYR A 81 6.60 -11.42 15.67
C TYR A 81 7.88 -12.08 15.09
N GLU A 82 8.62 -12.77 15.95
CA GLU A 82 9.87 -13.44 15.55
C GLU A 82 9.66 -14.55 14.51
N ASP A 83 8.52 -15.24 14.56
CA ASP A 83 8.22 -16.28 13.60
C ASP A 83 7.86 -15.66 12.24
N ALA A 84 7.08 -14.55 12.21
CA ALA A 84 6.77 -13.81 10.99
C ALA A 84 8.04 -13.22 10.36
N LEU A 85 8.88 -12.55 11.14
CA LEU A 85 10.14 -11.96 10.70
C LEU A 85 11.08 -13.01 10.11
N LYS A 86 11.15 -14.20 10.73
CA LYS A 86 11.95 -15.31 10.21
C LYS A 86 11.47 -15.80 8.86
N VAL A 87 10.14 -15.87 8.64
CA VAL A 87 9.58 -16.24 7.33
C VAL A 87 9.90 -15.16 6.29
N ILE A 88 9.68 -13.88 6.62
CA ILE A 88 9.95 -12.75 5.74
C ILE A 88 11.40 -12.76 5.25
N ARG A 89 12.37 -12.92 6.16
CA ARG A 89 13.79 -12.88 5.84
C ARG A 89 14.31 -14.08 5.05
N ASN A 90 13.75 -15.27 5.27
CA ASN A 90 14.39 -16.49 4.79
C ASN A 90 13.59 -17.23 3.71
N ALA A 91 12.26 -17.21 3.75
CA ALA A 91 11.45 -18.09 2.92
C ALA A 91 11.65 -17.87 1.41
N ARG A 92 11.76 -16.62 0.97
CA ARG A 92 11.99 -16.29 -0.44
C ARG A 92 13.33 -16.84 -0.94
N SER A 93 14.40 -16.67 -0.15
CA SER A 93 15.73 -17.15 -0.54
C SER A 93 15.81 -18.68 -0.61
N GLU A 94 15.14 -19.38 0.31
CA GLU A 94 15.02 -20.84 0.27
C GLU A 94 14.30 -21.33 -0.98
N VAL A 95 13.19 -20.68 -1.34
CA VAL A 95 12.46 -20.99 -2.57
C VAL A 95 13.31 -20.71 -3.79
N ALA A 96 13.96 -19.54 -3.87
CA ALA A 96 14.82 -19.15 -4.97
C ALA A 96 15.96 -20.16 -5.22
N GLN A 97 16.56 -20.69 -4.16
CA GLN A 97 17.57 -21.75 -4.26
C GLN A 97 16.99 -23.06 -4.81
N ILE A 98 15.79 -23.45 -4.38
CA ILE A 98 15.14 -24.69 -4.84
C ILE A 98 14.80 -24.62 -6.32
N ILE A 99 14.28 -23.50 -6.80
CA ILE A 99 13.88 -23.34 -8.20
C ILE A 99 15.04 -22.99 -9.12
N GLY A 100 16.14 -22.43 -8.57
CA GLY A 100 17.26 -21.90 -9.34
C GLY A 100 16.93 -20.54 -9.97
N SER A 101 16.22 -19.65 -9.24
CA SER A 101 15.86 -18.32 -9.70
C SER A 101 17.11 -17.50 -10.10
N GLY A 102 16.99 -16.71 -11.16
CA GLY A 102 18.10 -15.93 -11.72
C GLY A 102 19.06 -16.75 -12.62
N LYS A 103 18.83 -18.05 -12.80
CA LYS A 103 19.58 -18.89 -13.73
C LYS A 103 18.68 -19.37 -14.86
N GLY A 104 19.06 -19.12 -16.09
CA GLY A 104 18.37 -19.66 -17.26
C GLY A 104 16.93 -19.15 -17.46
N GLY A 105 16.62 -17.89 -17.05
CA GLY A 105 15.31 -17.29 -17.26
C GLY A 105 14.23 -17.76 -16.28
N THR A 106 14.58 -18.28 -15.11
CA THR A 106 13.61 -18.62 -14.08
C THR A 106 13.26 -17.40 -13.24
N GLU A 107 11.97 -17.02 -13.23
CA GLU A 107 11.42 -15.92 -12.43
C GLU A 107 10.65 -16.44 -11.23
N LEU A 108 10.62 -15.65 -10.15
CA LEU A 108 9.92 -15.95 -8.91
C LEU A 108 9.07 -14.77 -8.45
N ASP A 109 7.75 -14.93 -8.50
CA ASP A 109 6.80 -14.13 -7.76
C ASP A 109 6.58 -14.81 -6.40
N PHE A 110 6.79 -14.09 -5.31
CA PHE A 110 6.72 -14.64 -3.96
C PHE A 110 5.99 -13.70 -3.03
N THR A 111 4.88 -14.16 -2.46
CA THR A 111 4.04 -13.38 -1.56
C THR A 111 3.80 -14.13 -0.26
N ILE A 112 3.92 -13.44 0.88
CA ILE A 112 3.53 -13.91 2.19
C ILE A 112 2.26 -13.16 2.60
N SER A 113 1.26 -13.86 3.15
CA SER A 113 0.04 -13.23 3.64
C SER A 113 -0.38 -13.77 5.00
N TRP A 114 -0.99 -12.91 5.81
CA TRP A 114 -1.61 -13.28 7.09
C TRP A 114 -2.64 -12.23 7.51
N ARG A 115 -3.38 -12.50 8.59
CA ARG A 115 -4.16 -11.46 9.27
C ARG A 115 -3.46 -11.05 10.56
N GLN A 116 -3.39 -9.72 10.77
CA GLN A 116 -2.86 -9.10 11.97
C GLN A 116 -3.94 -8.20 12.55
N ALA A 117 -4.44 -8.49 13.75
CA ALA A 117 -5.54 -7.76 14.37
C ALA A 117 -6.75 -7.53 13.42
N GLY A 118 -7.05 -8.52 12.56
CA GLY A 118 -8.12 -8.47 11.55
C GLY A 118 -7.74 -7.84 10.21
N THR A 119 -6.64 -7.10 10.11
CA THR A 119 -6.10 -6.52 8.88
C THR A 119 -5.44 -7.59 8.01
N LEU A 120 -5.74 -7.63 6.72
CA LEU A 120 -5.01 -8.49 5.76
C LEU A 120 -3.65 -7.87 5.45
N ILE A 121 -2.59 -8.60 5.73
CA ILE A 121 -1.23 -8.23 5.37
C ILE A 121 -0.80 -9.04 4.14
N GLU A 122 -0.26 -8.35 3.14
CA GLU A 122 0.38 -8.96 1.99
C GLU A 122 1.81 -8.42 1.88
N TRP A 123 2.77 -9.31 2.04
CA TRP A 123 4.19 -9.01 1.97
C TRP A 123 4.78 -9.68 0.74
N ASP A 124 5.17 -8.85 -0.22
CA ASP A 124 5.89 -9.31 -1.40
C ASP A 124 7.41 -9.09 -1.21
N TYR A 125 8.09 -8.54 -2.18
CA TYR A 125 9.49 -8.13 -2.05
C TYR A 125 9.54 -6.74 -1.41
N PHE A 126 10.27 -6.61 -0.31
CA PHE A 126 10.50 -5.32 0.35
C PHE A 126 12.00 -5.05 0.48
N VAL A 127 12.38 -3.77 0.66
CA VAL A 127 13.78 -3.35 0.79
C VAL A 127 14.45 -4.14 1.92
N ARG A 128 15.59 -4.78 1.62
CA ARG A 128 16.37 -5.49 2.63
C ARG A 128 16.85 -4.51 3.71
N ASP A 129 17.02 -5.03 4.90
CA ASP A 129 17.46 -4.33 6.10
C ASP A 129 16.39 -3.44 6.77
N LEU A 130 15.22 -3.23 6.11
CA LEU A 130 14.07 -2.53 6.70
C LEU A 130 12.95 -3.49 7.15
N GLU A 131 13.09 -4.81 6.95
CA GLU A 131 12.01 -5.77 7.24
C GLU A 131 11.58 -5.76 8.71
N ASP A 132 12.51 -5.54 9.65
CA ASP A 132 12.18 -5.46 11.07
C ASP A 132 11.37 -4.22 11.40
N GLN A 133 11.78 -3.05 10.90
CA GLN A 133 11.06 -1.79 11.11
C GLN A 133 9.70 -1.82 10.39
N ALA A 134 9.66 -2.31 9.13
CA ALA A 134 8.42 -2.42 8.38
C ALA A 134 7.42 -3.37 9.06
N LEU A 135 7.88 -4.51 9.61
CA LEU A 135 7.00 -5.41 10.34
C LEU A 135 6.46 -4.77 11.63
N LYS A 136 7.28 -4.01 12.37
CA LYS A 136 6.82 -3.23 13.54
C LYS A 136 5.76 -2.21 13.13
N GLY A 137 6.03 -1.45 12.07
CA GLY A 137 5.10 -0.49 11.52
C GLY A 137 3.77 -1.11 11.09
N VAL A 138 3.82 -2.24 10.38
CA VAL A 138 2.63 -3.00 9.96
C VAL A 138 1.82 -3.49 11.16
N VAL A 139 2.47 -4.07 12.17
CA VAL A 139 1.80 -4.54 13.40
C VAL A 139 1.15 -3.37 14.14
N SER A 140 1.84 -2.23 14.26
CA SER A 140 1.33 -1.02 14.91
C SER A 140 0.16 -0.39 14.14
N ALA A 141 0.21 -0.38 12.81
CA ALA A 141 -0.84 0.20 11.95
C ALA A 141 -2.05 -0.73 11.78
N SER A 142 -1.91 -2.02 12.10
CA SER A 142 -3.00 -3.00 11.96
C SER A 142 -4.11 -2.77 12.99
N GLY A 143 -5.37 -2.94 12.58
CA GLY A 143 -6.52 -2.78 13.45
C GLY A 143 -7.85 -2.80 12.71
N SER A 144 -8.95 -2.66 13.42
CA SER A 144 -10.31 -2.78 12.86
C SER A 144 -10.64 -1.74 11.79
N ALA A 145 -9.99 -0.57 11.79
CA ALA A 145 -10.15 0.47 10.79
C ALA A 145 -9.41 0.15 9.49
N VAL A 146 -8.38 -0.70 9.52
CA VAL A 146 -7.55 -1.03 8.36
C VAL A 146 -8.03 -2.34 7.74
N GLU A 147 -8.29 -2.33 6.46
CA GLU A 147 -8.70 -3.52 5.71
C GLU A 147 -7.50 -4.33 5.25
N LYS A 148 -6.50 -3.64 4.70
CA LYS A 148 -5.34 -4.29 4.07
C LYS A 148 -4.09 -3.41 4.18
N ILE A 149 -2.94 -4.07 4.38
CA ILE A 149 -1.62 -3.46 4.20
C ILE A 149 -0.82 -4.33 3.22
N SER A 150 -0.29 -3.71 2.17
CA SER A 150 0.55 -4.39 1.17
C SER A 150 1.93 -3.75 1.14
N LEU A 151 2.97 -4.58 1.13
CA LEU A 151 4.36 -4.14 1.05
C LEU A 151 4.96 -4.68 -0.24
N HIS A 152 5.46 -3.79 -1.07
CA HIS A 152 6.07 -4.14 -2.34
C HIS A 152 7.22 -3.20 -2.65
N SER A 153 8.41 -3.74 -2.91
CA SER A 153 9.62 -2.97 -3.21
C SER A 153 9.98 -1.98 -2.09
N ASP A 154 9.76 -0.71 -2.31
CA ASP A 154 10.00 0.42 -1.40
C ASP A 154 8.69 1.17 -1.07
N GLU A 155 7.55 0.52 -1.31
CA GLU A 155 6.24 1.10 -1.03
C GLU A 155 5.45 0.27 -0.01
N ILE A 156 4.76 0.98 0.91
CA ILE A 156 3.75 0.42 1.81
C ILE A 156 2.42 1.04 1.46
N PHE A 157 1.46 0.19 1.15
CA PHE A 157 0.12 0.60 0.79
C PHE A 157 -0.86 0.21 1.91
N ILE A 158 -1.57 1.19 2.49
CA ILE A 158 -2.52 1.00 3.57
C ILE A 158 -3.92 1.36 3.09
N LEU A 159 -4.79 0.37 3.02
CA LEU A 159 -6.20 0.54 2.67
C LEU A 159 -7.04 0.56 3.95
N TYR A 160 -7.66 1.67 4.23
CA TYR A 160 -8.62 1.80 5.33
C TYR A 160 -10.03 1.44 4.85
N ARG A 161 -10.86 0.98 5.77
CA ARG A 161 -12.28 0.78 5.50
C ARG A 161 -12.94 2.12 5.22
N GLY A 162 -13.88 2.13 4.30
CA GLY A 162 -14.68 3.32 4.02
C GLY A 162 -15.51 3.75 5.25
N ALA A 163 -15.78 5.06 5.32
CA ALA A 163 -16.56 5.66 6.40
C ALA A 163 -17.53 6.71 5.83
N ASP A 164 -18.67 6.92 6.50
CA ASP A 164 -19.63 7.96 6.09
C ASP A 164 -19.17 9.36 6.49
N SER A 165 -18.30 9.46 7.50
CA SER A 165 -17.75 10.72 8.02
C SER A 165 -16.24 10.60 8.23
N TYR A 166 -15.55 11.76 8.22
CA TYR A 166 -14.10 11.81 8.41
C TYR A 166 -13.69 11.23 9.78
N PRO A 167 -12.92 10.14 9.82
CA PRO A 167 -12.51 9.51 11.07
C PRO A 167 -11.41 10.30 11.78
N GLU A 168 -11.51 10.43 13.10
CA GLU A 168 -10.40 10.97 13.90
C GLU A 168 -9.17 10.06 13.78
N GLY A 169 -8.00 10.67 13.62
CA GLY A 169 -6.73 9.94 13.54
C GLY A 169 -6.51 9.23 12.19
N LEU A 170 -7.19 9.64 11.12
CA LEU A 170 -6.91 9.13 9.77
C LEU A 170 -5.45 9.33 9.38
N LEU A 171 -4.90 10.52 9.63
CA LEU A 171 -3.53 10.86 9.27
C LEU A 171 -2.54 10.21 10.25
N LEU A 172 -1.56 9.51 9.69
CA LEU A 172 -0.53 8.83 10.47
C LEU A 172 0.43 9.81 11.13
N ASP A 173 0.92 9.42 12.31
CA ASP A 173 1.99 10.16 12.99
C ASP A 173 3.29 10.04 12.19
N PRO A 174 3.96 11.15 11.83
CA PRO A 174 5.24 11.11 11.12
C PRO A 174 6.31 10.35 11.90
N ALA A 175 6.25 10.32 13.23
CA ALA A 175 7.15 9.55 14.07
C ALA A 175 6.80 8.05 14.18
N SER A 176 5.71 7.60 13.54
CA SER A 176 5.34 6.18 13.54
C SER A 176 6.35 5.33 12.78
N ASP A 177 6.57 4.09 13.23
CA ASP A 177 7.49 3.14 12.59
C ASP A 177 7.19 2.92 11.09
N VAL A 178 5.93 3.10 10.66
CA VAL A 178 5.54 2.89 9.27
C VAL A 178 5.88 4.10 8.38
N VAL A 179 5.77 5.33 8.89
CA VAL A 179 5.99 6.56 8.12
C VAL A 179 7.44 7.01 8.15
N SER A 180 8.14 6.79 9.27
CA SER A 180 9.51 7.30 9.50
C SER A 180 10.62 6.52 8.77
N MET A 181 10.27 5.56 7.89
CA MET A 181 11.27 4.78 7.14
C MET A 181 11.84 5.60 5.98
N GLU A 182 13.15 5.88 6.05
CA GLU A 182 13.87 6.60 4.99
C GLU A 182 13.83 5.83 3.66
N GLY A 183 13.49 6.52 2.58
CA GLY A 183 13.43 5.96 1.22
C GLY A 183 12.24 5.02 0.97
N VAL A 184 11.28 4.99 1.89
CA VAL A 184 10.03 4.21 1.74
C VAL A 184 8.87 5.17 1.54
N LYS A 185 8.11 4.94 0.49
CA LYS A 185 6.83 5.61 0.27
C LYS A 185 5.72 4.88 1.01
N VAL A 186 4.90 5.61 1.77
CA VAL A 186 3.68 5.09 2.38
C VAL A 186 2.47 5.75 1.73
N THR A 187 1.63 4.97 1.10
CA THR A 187 0.38 5.44 0.50
C THR A 187 -0.80 4.93 1.32
N GLN A 188 -1.57 5.83 1.86
CA GLN A 188 -2.78 5.57 2.60
C GLN A 188 -3.99 5.89 1.73
N THR A 189 -4.98 4.99 1.67
CA THR A 189 -6.21 5.20 0.89
C THR A 189 -7.46 4.86 1.70
N THR A 190 -8.53 5.61 1.45
CA THR A 190 -9.85 5.34 2.03
C THR A 190 -10.93 6.03 1.21
N THR A 191 -12.19 5.66 1.41
CA THR A 191 -13.36 6.38 0.89
C THR A 191 -14.13 6.96 2.07
N ILE A 192 -14.40 8.28 2.06
CA ILE A 192 -15.11 8.97 3.14
C ILE A 192 -16.23 9.80 2.53
N GLY A 193 -17.48 9.53 2.92
CA GLY A 193 -18.66 10.26 2.43
C GLY A 193 -18.79 10.26 0.90
N GLY A 194 -18.30 9.20 0.22
CA GLY A 194 -18.27 9.07 -1.24
C GLY A 194 -16.99 9.57 -1.92
N ALA A 195 -16.17 10.41 -1.26
CA ALA A 195 -14.90 10.90 -1.80
C ALA A 195 -13.75 9.93 -1.54
N GLU A 196 -12.85 9.76 -2.52
CA GLU A 196 -11.64 8.95 -2.41
C GLU A 196 -10.49 9.79 -1.88
N PHE A 197 -9.84 9.32 -0.81
CA PHE A 197 -8.67 9.93 -0.21
C PHE A 197 -7.41 9.14 -0.54
N TYR A 198 -6.36 9.86 -0.94
CA TYR A 198 -5.01 9.34 -1.14
C TYR A 198 -4.03 10.22 -0.38
N ILE A 199 -3.24 9.63 0.53
CA ILE A 199 -2.27 10.35 1.33
C ILE A 199 -0.93 9.67 1.17
N ASP A 200 0.03 10.38 0.59
CA ASP A 200 1.37 9.88 0.31
C ASP A 200 2.38 10.52 1.28
N TYR A 201 3.13 9.68 2.01
CA TYR A 201 4.21 10.06 2.92
C TYR A 201 5.56 9.62 2.35
N TYR A 202 6.59 10.45 2.56
CA TYR A 202 7.96 10.15 2.17
C TYR A 202 8.93 10.45 3.31
N GLY A 203 9.18 9.47 4.20
CA GLY A 203 10.20 9.56 5.25
C GLY A 203 9.83 10.32 6.52
N GLY A 204 8.60 10.82 6.65
CA GLY A 204 8.08 11.34 7.93
C GLY A 204 8.62 12.71 8.38
N ASP A 205 9.23 13.46 7.48
CA ASP A 205 9.79 14.78 7.81
C ASP A 205 8.73 15.90 7.92
N VAL A 206 7.51 15.65 7.45
CA VAL A 206 6.41 16.61 7.44
C VAL A 206 5.23 16.06 8.25
N ASP A 207 4.65 16.89 9.10
CA ASP A 207 3.44 16.57 9.82
C ASP A 207 2.18 16.92 9.00
N LEU A 208 1.73 15.97 8.19
CA LEU A 208 0.54 16.15 7.35
C LEU A 208 -0.76 16.32 8.15
N ARG A 209 -0.75 16.05 9.47
CA ARG A 209 -1.93 16.21 10.35
C ARG A 209 -2.35 17.67 10.51
N SER A 210 -1.48 18.61 10.20
CA SER A 210 -1.80 20.04 10.19
C SER A 210 -2.73 20.44 9.03
N VAL A 211 -2.81 19.64 7.95
CA VAL A 211 -3.64 19.94 6.78
C VAL A 211 -5.12 19.64 7.11
N PRO A 212 -6.04 20.60 6.94
CA PRO A 212 -7.44 20.49 7.38
C PRO A 212 -8.29 19.66 6.39
N LEU A 213 -7.96 18.36 6.21
CA LEU A 213 -8.64 17.49 5.24
C LEU A 213 -10.12 17.26 5.53
N LYS A 214 -10.51 17.33 6.81
CA LYS A 214 -11.92 17.23 7.20
C LYS A 214 -12.70 18.44 6.67
N GLU A 215 -12.19 19.63 6.89
CA GLU A 215 -12.76 20.88 6.46
C GLU A 215 -12.78 20.98 4.92
N VAL A 216 -11.74 20.46 4.27
CA VAL A 216 -11.69 20.32 2.79
C VAL A 216 -12.83 19.44 2.30
N LEU A 217 -13.07 18.28 2.91
CA LEU A 217 -14.20 17.42 2.57
C LEU A 217 -15.55 18.13 2.81
N GLU A 218 -15.67 18.86 3.92
CA GLU A 218 -16.88 19.57 4.28
C GLU A 218 -17.19 20.75 3.32
N ALA A 219 -16.14 21.36 2.72
CA ALA A 219 -16.28 22.42 1.72
C ALA A 219 -16.78 21.90 0.35
N ILE A 220 -16.64 20.60 0.07
CA ILE A 220 -17.19 19.98 -1.14
C ILE A 220 -18.68 19.71 -0.90
N ASP A 221 -19.53 20.14 -1.84
CA ASP A 221 -20.97 19.85 -1.81
C ASP A 221 -21.20 18.32 -1.69
N PRO A 222 -22.08 17.86 -0.79
CA PRO A 222 -22.39 16.44 -0.65
C PRO A 222 -22.72 15.72 -1.95
N ASP A 223 -23.43 16.38 -2.86
CA ASP A 223 -23.80 15.81 -4.16
C ASP A 223 -22.59 15.68 -5.10
N GLN A 224 -21.52 16.43 -4.86
CA GLN A 224 -20.27 16.38 -5.64
C GLN A 224 -19.22 15.43 -5.04
N ARG A 225 -19.43 14.87 -3.84
CA ARG A 225 -18.45 14.00 -3.17
C ARG A 225 -18.31 12.65 -3.84
N GLU A 226 -19.39 12.10 -4.40
CA GLU A 226 -19.31 10.81 -5.09
C GLU A 226 -18.42 10.92 -6.33
N GLY A 227 -17.31 10.16 -6.34
CA GLY A 227 -16.28 10.22 -7.38
C GLY A 227 -15.29 11.38 -7.26
N ALA A 228 -15.41 12.23 -6.24
CA ALA A 228 -14.38 13.21 -5.92
C ALA A 228 -13.09 12.52 -5.43
N THR A 229 -11.94 13.12 -5.72
CA THR A 229 -10.64 12.65 -5.24
C THR A 229 -9.94 13.76 -4.46
N ILE A 230 -9.52 13.46 -3.24
CA ILE A 230 -8.71 14.33 -2.40
C ILE A 230 -7.35 13.64 -2.21
N ARG A 231 -6.28 14.24 -2.71
CA ARG A 231 -4.92 13.70 -2.60
C ARG A 231 -4.02 14.69 -1.88
N LEU A 232 -3.46 14.25 -0.75
CA LEU A 232 -2.41 14.95 -0.04
C LEU A 232 -1.09 14.22 -0.30
N GLN A 233 -0.12 14.93 -0.83
CA GLN A 233 1.15 14.35 -1.27
C GLN A 233 2.31 15.11 -0.67
N GLU A 234 3.13 14.44 0.13
CA GLU A 234 4.52 14.86 0.29
C GLU A 234 5.26 14.45 -0.99
N LYS A 235 5.85 15.38 -1.73
CA LYS A 235 6.69 15.04 -2.88
C LYS A 235 8.12 14.83 -2.43
N ASP A 236 8.66 13.65 -2.75
CA ASP A 236 10.10 13.46 -2.79
C ASP A 236 10.64 14.27 -3.98
N VAL A 237 11.18 15.43 -3.69
CA VAL A 237 11.87 16.22 -4.71
C VAL A 237 13.35 15.88 -4.57
N VAL A 238 13.96 15.47 -5.67
CA VAL A 238 15.40 15.24 -5.81
C VAL A 238 16.27 16.40 -5.25
N THR A 239 15.65 17.55 -5.02
CA THR A 239 16.24 18.79 -4.49
C THR A 239 16.25 18.90 -2.97
N LYS A 240 15.73 17.95 -2.21
CA LYS A 240 15.59 17.99 -0.73
C LYS A 240 14.69 19.11 -0.16
N GLU A 241 13.96 19.83 -0.99
CA GLU A 241 12.97 20.77 -0.52
C GLU A 241 11.65 20.06 -0.24
N LYS A 242 11.13 20.24 0.99
CA LYS A 242 9.82 19.74 1.38
C LYS A 242 8.78 20.36 0.45
N ASN A 243 7.96 19.53 -0.17
CA ASN A 243 6.91 19.99 -1.07
C ASN A 243 5.62 19.20 -0.80
N VAL A 244 4.75 19.78 0.02
CA VAL A 244 3.43 19.22 0.31
C VAL A 244 2.41 19.82 -0.64
N GLN A 245 1.72 19.00 -1.39
CA GLN A 245 0.70 19.42 -2.32
C GLN A 245 -0.64 18.79 -1.98
N LEU A 246 -1.69 19.61 -1.96
CA LEU A 246 -3.06 19.17 -1.90
C LEU A 246 -3.67 19.24 -3.32
N LYS A 247 -4.31 18.16 -3.75
CA LYS A 247 -5.07 18.10 -4.99
C LYS A 247 -6.51 17.70 -4.67
N VAL A 248 -7.46 18.46 -5.15
CA VAL A 248 -8.89 18.20 -4.99
C VAL A 248 -9.53 18.20 -6.37
N ALA A 249 -10.08 17.05 -6.77
CA ALA A 249 -10.76 16.87 -8.04
C ALA A 249 -12.25 16.58 -7.76
N ALA A 250 -13.07 17.64 -7.72
CA ALA A 250 -14.47 17.55 -7.30
C ALA A 250 -15.39 18.55 -8.00
N PHE A 251 -14.87 19.58 -8.66
CA PHE A 251 -15.58 20.82 -9.01
C PHE A 251 -16.18 20.78 -10.42
N GLY A 252 -16.94 19.75 -10.73
CA GLY A 252 -17.58 19.48 -12.02
C GLY A 252 -17.20 18.12 -12.60
N GLU A 253 -17.87 17.72 -13.68
CA GLU A 253 -17.50 16.53 -14.44
C GLU A 253 -16.31 16.83 -15.38
N TYR A 254 -15.69 15.81 -15.90
CA TYR A 254 -14.45 15.92 -16.71
C TYR A 254 -14.53 16.92 -17.88
N ASP A 255 -15.70 17.04 -18.53
CA ASP A 255 -15.92 17.90 -19.69
C ASP A 255 -16.53 19.26 -19.31
N ASP A 256 -16.74 19.55 -18.00
CA ASP A 256 -17.29 20.81 -17.51
C ASP A 256 -16.19 21.86 -17.27
N GLU A 257 -16.61 23.11 -17.18
CA GLU A 257 -15.77 24.16 -16.59
C GLU A 257 -15.70 24.00 -15.07
N LEU A 258 -14.58 24.44 -14.49
CA LEU A 258 -14.36 24.38 -13.05
C LEU A 258 -15.36 25.29 -12.31
N ASP A 259 -16.08 24.74 -11.33
CA ASP A 259 -16.93 25.52 -10.44
C ASP A 259 -16.08 26.41 -9.52
N ALA A 260 -16.00 27.71 -9.88
CA ALA A 260 -15.14 28.67 -9.19
C ALA A 260 -15.60 28.97 -7.77
N ASP A 261 -16.92 28.96 -7.47
CA ASP A 261 -17.43 29.23 -6.12
C ASP A 261 -17.07 28.09 -5.17
N ALA A 262 -17.26 26.85 -5.60
CA ALA A 262 -16.89 25.67 -4.83
C ALA A 262 -15.36 25.53 -4.66
N ALA A 263 -14.59 25.85 -5.70
CA ALA A 263 -13.13 25.89 -5.66
C ALA A 263 -12.62 26.95 -4.68
N ALA A 264 -13.19 28.17 -4.67
CA ALA A 264 -12.86 29.23 -3.75
C ALA A 264 -13.17 28.86 -2.29
N ALA A 265 -14.31 28.21 -2.03
CA ALA A 265 -14.66 27.72 -0.70
C ALA A 265 -13.63 26.73 -0.18
N THR A 266 -13.14 25.82 -1.02
CA THR A 266 -12.06 24.86 -0.67
C THR A 266 -10.74 25.56 -0.45
N LEU A 267 -10.36 26.50 -1.32
CA LEU A 267 -9.12 27.26 -1.18
C LEU A 267 -9.09 28.05 0.14
N LYS A 268 -10.20 28.67 0.52
CA LYS A 268 -10.37 29.42 1.77
C LYS A 268 -10.05 28.57 3.02
N VAL A 269 -10.37 27.29 2.99
CA VAL A 269 -10.11 26.35 4.10
C VAL A 269 -8.63 26.11 4.31
N VAL A 270 -7.84 26.12 3.25
CA VAL A 270 -6.41 25.76 3.29
C VAL A 270 -5.45 26.95 3.36
N ILE A 271 -5.93 28.17 3.10
CA ILE A 271 -5.16 29.38 3.34
C ILE A 271 -4.81 29.49 4.82
N GLY A 272 -3.57 29.89 5.13
CA GLY A 272 -3.01 29.88 6.47
C GLY A 272 -2.27 28.61 6.84
N ASN A 273 -2.39 27.53 6.06
CA ASN A 273 -1.65 26.31 6.31
C ASN A 273 -0.21 26.41 5.79
N LYS A 274 0.75 26.45 6.72
CA LYS A 274 2.19 26.65 6.42
C LYS A 274 2.90 25.42 5.87
N GLU A 275 2.28 24.25 5.97
CA GLU A 275 2.88 23.00 5.46
C GLU A 275 2.58 22.81 3.96
N LEU A 276 1.55 23.47 3.43
CA LEU A 276 1.20 23.38 2.01
C LEU A 276 2.08 24.34 1.18
N GLN A 277 2.70 23.81 0.12
CA GLN A 277 3.41 24.56 -0.91
C GLN A 277 2.63 24.66 -2.22
N GLY A 278 1.56 23.90 -2.36
CA GLY A 278 0.70 24.00 -3.54
C GLY A 278 -0.67 23.38 -3.36
N VAL A 279 -1.64 23.98 -4.01
CA VAL A 279 -3.04 23.51 -4.07
C VAL A 279 -3.46 23.42 -5.52
N LYS A 280 -3.91 22.24 -5.96
CA LYS A 280 -4.50 22.03 -7.27
C LYS A 280 -5.99 21.70 -7.12
N LEU A 281 -6.84 22.49 -7.75
CA LEU A 281 -8.27 22.31 -7.80
C LEU A 281 -8.68 21.95 -9.23
N SER A 282 -9.52 20.94 -9.42
CA SER A 282 -9.90 20.47 -10.76
C SER A 282 -11.30 19.89 -10.79
N VAL A 283 -11.88 19.79 -11.97
CA VAL A 283 -12.99 18.89 -12.26
C VAL A 283 -12.58 17.44 -12.02
N ARG A 284 -13.53 16.51 -11.91
CA ARG A 284 -13.24 15.09 -11.70
C ARG A 284 -12.36 14.53 -12.82
N GLU A 285 -11.41 13.71 -12.43
CA GLU A 285 -10.52 13.06 -13.40
C GLU A 285 -11.22 11.89 -14.10
N LYS A 286 -10.94 11.70 -15.40
CA LYS A 286 -11.43 10.57 -16.19
C LYS A 286 -10.27 9.80 -16.80
N ASN A 287 -10.14 8.52 -16.47
CA ASN A 287 -9.10 7.63 -17.01
C ASN A 287 -7.67 8.20 -16.88
N ASN A 288 -7.33 8.80 -15.73
CA ASN A 288 -6.07 9.50 -15.47
C ASN A 288 -5.83 10.75 -16.36
N SER A 289 -6.85 11.25 -17.06
CA SER A 289 -6.79 12.50 -17.76
C SER A 289 -7.33 13.62 -16.86
N VAL A 290 -6.60 14.71 -16.77
CA VAL A 290 -7.00 15.90 -16.00
C VAL A 290 -7.82 16.78 -16.93
N GLY A 291 -9.07 17.06 -16.57
CA GLY A 291 -9.93 18.04 -17.24
C GLY A 291 -9.51 19.47 -16.87
N ASP A 292 -10.51 20.33 -16.66
CA ASP A 292 -10.28 21.71 -16.25
C ASP A 292 -9.65 21.82 -14.85
N TYR A 293 -8.66 22.69 -14.64
CA TYR A 293 -7.96 22.83 -13.36
C TYR A 293 -7.35 24.20 -13.17
N VAL A 294 -7.04 24.51 -11.90
CA VAL A 294 -6.19 25.63 -11.49
C VAL A 294 -5.20 25.15 -10.42
N THR A 295 -4.01 25.72 -10.43
CA THR A 295 -2.96 25.42 -9.43
C THR A 295 -2.51 26.72 -8.78
N PHE A 296 -2.52 26.78 -7.46
CA PHE A 296 -1.99 27.86 -6.66
C PHE A 296 -0.69 27.40 -5.99
N GLU A 297 0.32 28.26 -6.03
CA GLU A 297 1.51 28.11 -5.20
C GLU A 297 1.23 28.72 -3.82
N MET A 298 1.74 28.06 -2.77
CA MET A 298 1.60 28.50 -1.39
C MET A 298 2.97 28.77 -0.80
N LYS A 299 3.08 29.84 -0.05
CA LYS A 299 4.30 30.20 0.69
C LYS A 299 3.96 30.70 2.08
N ASP A 300 4.47 30.03 3.09
CA ASP A 300 4.24 30.37 4.51
C ASP A 300 2.74 30.46 4.90
N GLY A 301 1.88 29.77 4.17
CA GLY A 301 0.42 29.76 4.36
C GLY A 301 -0.34 30.75 3.47
N ASP A 302 0.35 31.64 2.77
CA ASP A 302 -0.27 32.60 1.87
C ASP A 302 -0.18 32.14 0.40
N LEU A 303 -1.08 32.66 -0.43
CA LEU A 303 -1.01 32.46 -1.88
C LEU A 303 0.17 33.23 -2.48
N ALA A 304 0.97 32.56 -3.29
CA ALA A 304 2.17 33.15 -3.93
C ALA A 304 1.89 33.51 -5.40
N GLY A 305 0.79 34.24 -5.67
CA GLY A 305 0.37 34.68 -7.01
C GLY A 305 -1.05 34.29 -7.34
N ASP A 306 -1.46 34.59 -8.57
CA ASP A 306 -2.86 34.60 -9.02
C ASP A 306 -3.36 33.20 -9.47
N GLY A 307 -2.52 32.16 -9.36
CA GLY A 307 -2.83 30.80 -9.83
C GLY A 307 -2.51 30.59 -11.31
N TYR A 308 -2.54 29.32 -11.76
CA TYR A 308 -2.28 28.95 -13.15
C TYR A 308 -3.28 27.88 -13.62
N PRO A 309 -3.99 28.07 -14.73
CA PRO A 309 -4.01 29.26 -15.62
C PRO A 309 -4.48 30.54 -14.91
N GLU A 310 -3.90 31.70 -15.32
CA GLU A 310 -4.08 32.98 -14.63
C GLU A 310 -5.54 33.45 -14.66
N ASP A 311 -6.22 33.37 -15.81
CA ASP A 311 -7.61 33.74 -15.99
C ASP A 311 -8.56 32.99 -15.04
N LYS A 312 -8.30 31.71 -14.80
CA LYS A 312 -9.07 30.88 -13.85
C LYS A 312 -8.70 31.17 -12.41
N GLY A 313 -7.42 31.40 -12.15
CA GLY A 313 -6.95 31.80 -10.85
C GLY A 313 -7.60 33.10 -10.38
N GLU A 314 -7.58 34.16 -11.22
CA GLU A 314 -8.25 35.43 -10.96
C GLU A 314 -9.74 35.26 -10.65
N THR A 315 -10.44 34.45 -11.46
CA THR A 315 -11.88 34.17 -11.23
C THR A 315 -12.14 33.56 -9.84
N ILE A 316 -11.30 32.62 -9.38
CA ILE A 316 -11.43 32.02 -8.05
C ILE A 316 -11.11 33.01 -6.94
N LEU A 317 -10.06 33.83 -7.13
CA LEU A 317 -9.67 34.86 -6.15
C LEU A 317 -10.74 35.93 -5.97
N GLU A 318 -11.39 36.37 -7.04
CA GLU A 318 -12.55 37.27 -6.96
C GLU A 318 -13.68 36.69 -6.09
N LYS A 319 -13.93 35.37 -6.19
CA LYS A 319 -14.93 34.69 -5.36
C LYS A 319 -14.47 34.53 -3.89
N LEU A 320 -13.17 34.48 -3.65
CA LEU A 320 -12.62 34.38 -2.30
C LEU A 320 -12.78 35.69 -1.52
N GLU A 321 -12.72 36.84 -2.20
CA GLU A 321 -12.83 38.19 -1.63
C GLU A 321 -14.28 38.65 -1.39
N GLY A 322 -15.24 38.07 -2.10
CA GLY A 322 -16.67 38.41 -2.02
C GLY A 322 -17.39 37.64 -0.94
#